data_d608e302233b5ea8a25db8e1500a97ab
#
_entry.id   d608e302233b5ea8a25db8e1500a97ab
#
_cell.length_a   1.000
_cell.length_b   1.000
_cell.length_c   1.000
_cell.angle_alpha   90.00
_cell.angle_beta   90.00
_cell.angle_gamma   90.00
#
_symmetry.space_group_name_H-M   'P 1'
#
loop_
_entity.id
_entity.type
_entity.pdbx_description
1 polymer ?
#
loop_
_entity_poly.entity_id
_entity_poly.type
_entity_poly.pdbx_seq_one_letter_code
_entity_poly.pdbx_strand_id
1 'polypeptide(L)'
;MAIKQTAGRDALGDFAPKFGQLNDDVLFGEVWSREDGLSLRDRSVVTVVALMAQGLTDSSFQYHLMSAKNNGVTRAEIAEIITHAALSLIHI
;
A
#
# COMPACT_ATOMS: atom_id res chain seq x y z
N MET A 1 14.09 8.69 -7.28
CA MET A 1 14.60 7.38 -7.74
C MET A 1 13.46 6.40 -7.87
N ALA A 2 13.41 5.67 -8.98
CA ALA A 2 12.33 4.71 -9.19
C ALA A 2 12.45 3.52 -8.23
N ILE A 3 11.31 3.12 -7.66
CA ILE A 3 11.23 1.95 -6.81
C ILE A 3 11.41 0.70 -7.67
N LYS A 4 12.26 -0.21 -7.22
CA LYS A 4 12.41 -1.53 -7.84
C LYS A 4 11.68 -2.55 -7.00
N GLN A 5 10.61 -3.10 -7.55
CA GLN A 5 9.81 -4.12 -6.90
C GLN A 5 9.74 -5.35 -7.80
N THR A 6 9.80 -6.53 -7.20
CA THR A 6 9.70 -7.80 -7.92
C THR A 6 8.62 -8.72 -7.34
N ALA A 7 7.87 -8.25 -6.34
CA ALA A 7 6.91 -9.08 -5.64
C ALA A 7 5.81 -9.62 -6.55
N GLY A 8 5.38 -8.84 -7.55
CA GLY A 8 4.38 -9.29 -8.49
C GLY A 8 4.88 -10.44 -9.36
N ARG A 9 6.09 -10.30 -9.89
CA ARG A 9 6.73 -11.36 -10.68
C ARG A 9 7.02 -12.58 -9.84
N ASP A 10 7.48 -12.39 -8.60
CA ASP A 10 7.80 -13.51 -7.71
C ASP A 10 6.55 -14.32 -7.35
N ALA A 11 5.43 -13.65 -7.11
CA ALA A 11 4.19 -14.31 -6.70
C ALA A 11 3.41 -14.89 -7.87
N LEU A 12 3.26 -14.15 -8.96
CA LEU A 12 2.32 -14.46 -10.04
C LEU A 12 2.94 -14.41 -11.46
N GLY A 13 4.26 -14.22 -11.56
CA GLY A 13 4.91 -14.03 -12.86
C GLY A 13 4.74 -15.20 -13.83
N ASP A 14 4.70 -16.44 -13.33
CA ASP A 14 4.53 -17.62 -14.15
C ASP A 14 3.08 -17.81 -14.60
N PHE A 15 2.12 -17.47 -13.73
CA PHE A 15 0.70 -17.63 -14.01
C PHE A 15 0.13 -16.41 -14.72
N ALA A 16 0.48 -15.23 -14.28
CA ALA A 16 -0.06 -13.98 -14.81
C ALA A 16 1.08 -12.96 -15.03
N PRO A 17 1.91 -13.19 -16.07
CA PRO A 17 3.11 -12.35 -16.27
C PRO A 17 2.81 -10.87 -16.49
N LYS A 18 1.69 -10.55 -17.15
CA LYS A 18 1.31 -9.15 -17.36
C LYS A 18 0.93 -8.47 -16.04
N PHE A 19 0.24 -9.18 -15.15
CA PHE A 19 -0.07 -8.67 -13.83
C PHE A 19 1.23 -8.39 -13.05
N GLY A 20 2.17 -9.33 -13.06
CA GLY A 20 3.45 -9.15 -12.38
C GLY A 20 4.20 -7.93 -12.91
N GLN A 21 4.24 -7.76 -14.22
CA GLN A 21 4.86 -6.60 -14.86
C GLN A 21 4.20 -5.30 -14.44
N LEU A 22 2.88 -5.24 -14.48
CA LEU A 22 2.13 -4.02 -14.14
C LEU A 22 2.30 -3.67 -12.66
N ASN A 23 2.26 -4.66 -11.78
CA ASN A 23 2.49 -4.44 -10.35
C ASN A 23 3.88 -3.88 -10.09
N ASP A 24 4.90 -4.49 -10.69
CA ASP A 24 6.29 -4.15 -10.38
C ASP A 24 6.74 -2.87 -11.08
N ASP A 25 6.49 -2.76 -12.39
CA ASP A 25 7.05 -1.69 -13.21
C ASP A 25 6.15 -0.45 -13.24
N VAL A 26 4.84 -0.62 -13.24
CA VAL A 26 3.91 0.50 -13.34
C VAL A 26 3.45 0.98 -11.96
N LEU A 27 2.88 0.10 -11.17
CA LEU A 27 2.40 0.51 -9.84
C LEU A 27 3.54 1.02 -8.97
N PHE A 28 4.56 0.23 -8.75
CA PHE A 28 5.67 0.64 -7.90
C PHE A 28 6.72 1.45 -8.63
N GLY A 29 7.07 1.05 -9.85
CA GLY A 29 8.11 1.72 -10.62
C GLY A 29 7.72 3.11 -11.11
N GLU A 30 6.45 3.35 -11.38
CA GLU A 30 5.97 4.64 -11.89
C GLU A 30 5.07 5.37 -10.90
N VAL A 31 3.99 4.74 -10.42
CA VAL A 31 3.00 5.44 -9.57
C VAL A 31 3.56 5.74 -8.20
N TRP A 32 4.04 4.72 -7.48
CA TRP A 32 4.61 4.91 -6.14
C TRP A 32 5.89 5.73 -6.14
N SER A 33 6.57 5.80 -7.28
CA SER A 33 7.81 6.57 -7.40
C SER A 33 7.59 8.06 -7.64
N ARG A 34 6.34 8.49 -7.80
CA ARG A 34 6.00 9.90 -8.03
C ARG A 34 5.90 10.65 -6.71
N GLU A 35 7.03 10.79 -6.03
CA GLU A 35 7.09 11.42 -4.71
C GLU A 35 6.75 12.91 -4.73
N ASP A 36 6.95 13.58 -5.86
CA ASP A 36 6.56 14.98 -6.01
C ASP A 36 5.04 15.17 -5.98
N GLY A 37 4.29 14.17 -6.43
CA GLY A 37 2.83 14.24 -6.42
C GLY A 37 2.25 13.89 -5.06
N LEU A 38 2.78 12.85 -4.43
CA LEU A 38 2.32 12.38 -3.13
C LEU A 38 3.47 11.58 -2.48
N SER A 39 3.75 11.86 -1.23
CA SER A 39 4.84 11.19 -0.52
C SER A 39 4.60 9.68 -0.35
N LEU A 40 5.67 8.92 -0.17
CA LEU A 40 5.55 7.49 0.15
C LEU A 40 4.77 7.28 1.44
N ARG A 41 4.95 8.17 2.41
CA ARG A 41 4.22 8.13 3.68
C ARG A 41 2.71 8.23 3.44
N ASP A 42 2.29 9.24 2.69
CA ASP A 42 0.86 9.46 2.43
C ASP A 42 0.27 8.36 1.56
N ARG A 43 1.01 7.84 0.57
CA ARG A 43 0.58 6.70 -0.24
C ARG A 43 0.34 5.47 0.62
N SER A 44 1.21 5.24 1.61
CA SER A 44 1.05 4.12 2.55
C SER A 44 -0.22 4.26 3.38
N VAL A 45 -0.51 5.47 3.87
CA VAL A 45 -1.73 5.75 4.63
C VAL A 45 -2.97 5.50 3.77
N VAL A 46 -2.99 6.04 2.55
CA VAL A 46 -4.10 5.84 1.61
C VAL A 46 -4.33 4.35 1.34
N THR A 47 -3.27 3.60 1.11
CA THR A 47 -3.37 2.18 0.79
C THR A 47 -3.88 1.37 1.98
N VAL A 48 -3.38 1.64 3.18
CA VAL A 48 -3.86 0.98 4.42
C VAL A 48 -5.36 1.21 4.61
N VAL A 49 -5.80 2.45 4.47
CA VAL A 49 -7.22 2.82 4.62
C VAL A 49 -8.07 2.16 3.55
N ALA A 50 -7.61 2.17 2.30
CA ALA A 50 -8.34 1.57 1.18
C ALA A 50 -8.52 0.06 1.38
N LEU A 51 -7.48 -0.64 1.82
CA LEU A 51 -7.56 -2.09 2.09
C LEU A 51 -8.51 -2.38 3.25
N MET A 52 -8.40 -1.60 4.32
CA MET A 52 -9.27 -1.75 5.49
C MET A 52 -10.74 -1.53 5.12
N ALA A 53 -11.03 -0.53 4.31
CA ALA A 53 -12.39 -0.20 3.88
C ALA A 53 -13.03 -1.32 3.08
N GLN A 54 -12.22 -2.10 2.37
CA GLN A 54 -12.68 -3.24 1.58
C GLN A 54 -12.72 -4.55 2.37
N GLY A 55 -12.30 -4.54 3.63
CA GLY A 55 -12.18 -5.75 4.45
C GLY A 55 -11.00 -6.62 4.08
N LEU A 56 -10.01 -6.09 3.37
CA LEU A 56 -8.83 -6.82 2.93
C LEU A 56 -7.73 -6.69 3.99
N THR A 57 -7.75 -7.62 4.94
CA THR A 57 -6.82 -7.60 6.08
C THR A 57 -5.85 -8.78 6.08
N ASP A 58 -5.53 -9.29 4.91
CA ASP A 58 -4.63 -10.42 4.68
C ASP A 58 -3.14 -9.99 4.65
N SER A 59 -2.32 -10.79 3.98
CA SER A 59 -0.88 -10.50 3.88
C SER A 59 -0.58 -9.17 3.17
N SER A 60 -1.44 -8.76 2.24
CA SER A 60 -1.30 -7.48 1.56
C SER A 60 -1.45 -6.31 2.53
N PHE A 61 -2.44 -6.38 3.42
CA PHE A 61 -2.64 -5.38 4.47
C PHE A 61 -1.43 -5.32 5.40
N GLN A 62 -0.94 -6.49 5.83
CA GLN A 62 0.25 -6.57 6.70
C GLN A 62 1.49 -5.97 6.03
N TYR A 63 1.67 -6.24 4.74
CA TYR A 63 2.77 -5.65 3.97
C TYR A 63 2.69 -4.12 3.98
N HIS A 64 1.51 -3.56 3.74
CA HIS A 64 1.35 -2.11 3.68
C HIS A 64 1.42 -1.44 5.05
N LEU A 65 1.06 -2.14 6.13
CA LEU A 65 1.32 -1.65 7.50
C LEU A 65 2.83 -1.54 7.75
N MET A 66 3.59 -2.55 7.35
CA MET A 66 5.05 -2.52 7.48
C MET A 66 5.67 -1.43 6.61
N SER A 67 5.18 -1.28 5.39
CA SER A 67 5.62 -0.24 4.47
C SER A 67 5.33 1.15 5.04
N ALA A 68 4.16 1.35 5.66
CA ALA A 68 3.81 2.61 6.31
C ALA A 68 4.80 2.94 7.44
N LYS A 69 5.14 1.96 8.26
CA LYS A 69 6.14 2.12 9.31
C LYS A 69 7.48 2.55 8.71
N ASN A 70 7.93 1.86 7.66
CA ASN A 70 9.20 2.15 7.00
C ASN A 70 9.20 3.52 6.33
N ASN A 71 8.04 4.02 5.94
CA ASN A 71 7.87 5.32 5.30
C ASN A 71 7.58 6.45 6.30
N GLY A 72 7.72 6.19 7.60
CA GLY A 72 7.69 7.23 8.62
C GLY A 72 6.36 7.42 9.34
N VAL A 73 5.38 6.54 9.13
CA VAL A 73 4.14 6.57 9.89
C VAL A 73 4.38 5.89 11.24
N THR A 74 4.12 6.61 12.32
CA THR A 74 4.36 6.09 13.68
C THR A 74 3.27 5.12 14.09
N ARG A 75 3.57 4.31 15.11
CA ARG A 75 2.59 3.39 15.69
C ARG A 75 1.36 4.13 16.21
N ALA A 76 1.57 5.27 16.87
CA ALA A 76 0.47 6.09 17.38
C ALA A 76 -0.40 6.64 16.24
N GLU A 77 0.23 7.05 15.15
CA GLU A 77 -0.49 7.53 13.96
C GLU A 77 -1.30 6.41 13.31
N ILE A 78 -0.74 5.22 13.18
CA ILE A 78 -1.46 4.07 12.62
C ILE A 78 -2.68 3.74 13.48
N ALA A 79 -2.54 3.73 14.79
CA ALA A 79 -3.65 3.48 15.70
C ALA A 79 -4.76 4.53 15.52
N GLU A 80 -4.40 5.80 15.37
CA GLU A 80 -5.35 6.88 15.15
C GLU A 80 -6.02 6.79 13.79
N ILE A 81 -5.27 6.45 12.75
CA ILE A 81 -5.81 6.27 11.39
C ILE A 81 -6.84 5.13 11.37
N ILE A 82 -6.52 4.00 11.99
CA ILE A 82 -7.43 2.86 12.07
C ILE A 82 -8.69 3.22 12.85
N THR A 83 -8.54 3.90 13.97
CA THR A 83 -9.66 4.35 14.80
C THR A 83 -10.58 5.27 14.00
N HIS A 84 -10.03 6.26 13.34
CA HIS A 84 -10.78 7.20 12.53
C HIS A 84 -11.51 6.49 11.39
N ALA A 85 -10.78 5.66 10.63
CA ALA A 85 -11.34 4.97 9.47
C ALA A 85 -12.48 4.01 9.88
N ALA A 86 -12.29 3.25 10.95
CA ALA A 86 -13.30 2.31 11.43
C ALA A 86 -14.59 3.03 11.81
N LEU A 87 -14.49 4.11 12.55
CA LEU A 87 -15.67 4.88 12.99
C LEU A 87 -16.33 5.61 11.83
N SER A 88 -15.54 6.21 10.95
CA SER A 88 -16.08 6.94 9.80
C SER A 88 -16.77 6.04 8.78
N LEU A 89 -16.30 4.80 8.64
CA LEU A 89 -16.90 3.83 7.72
C LEU A 89 -18.20 3.23 8.27
N ILE A 90 -18.35 3.18 9.58
CA ILE A 90 -19.56 2.66 10.23
C ILE A 90 -20.73 3.63 10.06
N HIS A 91 -20.47 4.90 9.95
CA HIS A 91 -21.51 5.93 9.84
C HIS A 91 -22.19 5.99 8.47
N ILE A 92 -21.74 5.18 7.54
CA ILE A 92 -22.37 5.08 6.23
C ILE A 92 -23.57 4.17 6.31
#